data_13f98a4fcd16cf91bc02a0281a14a223
#
_entry.id   13f98a4fcd16cf91bc02a0281a14a223
#
_cell.length_a   1.000
_cell.length_b   1.000
_cell.length_c   1.000
_cell.angle_alpha   90.00
_cell.angle_beta   90.00
_cell.angle_gamma   90.00
#
_symmetry.space_group_name_H-M   'P 1'
#
loop_
_entity.id
_entity.type
_entity.pdbx_description
1 polymer ?
#
loop_
_entity_poly.entity_id
_entity_poly.type
_entity_poly.pdbx_seq_one_letter_code
_entity_poly.pdbx_strand_id
1 'polypeptide(L)'
;HHQIDFASGALVFPGGKSTAGDSDPRWIDHCDGHDADPVQCALKICAVREAFEESGVLLARPATARGVGAPFAAPSQIIEIGKLRAAIDKGEHPFLDAITAHGLVLALDALTPFAHWITPEGMPKRFDTWFYIAETPPEQIAACDGREAVDACWIHPEDALKAAREGRRTIIFPTRLNVEKLAEAKSAHGAIEAARARPVFTVLPKVIKENGEMILTIPAEAGYSVTR
;
A
#
# COMPACT_ATOMS: atom_id res chain seq x y z
N HIS A 1 10.40 -5.43 -16.30
CA HIS A 1 11.09 -6.56 -15.64
C HIS A 1 11.90 -6.04 -14.47
N HIS A 2 11.29 -5.83 -13.33
CA HIS A 2 12.02 -5.79 -12.08
C HIS A 2 11.41 -6.85 -11.17
N GLN A 3 11.65 -8.13 -11.53
CA GLN A 3 11.63 -9.18 -10.52
C GLN A 3 12.51 -8.69 -9.38
N ILE A 4 11.90 -8.49 -8.22
CA ILE A 4 12.65 -8.41 -6.98
C ILE A 4 13.19 -9.82 -6.78
N ASP A 5 14.41 -10.11 -7.25
CA ASP A 5 15.09 -11.41 -7.10
C ASP A 5 15.21 -11.87 -5.64
N PHE A 6 14.81 -11.02 -4.70
CA PHE A 6 14.94 -11.24 -3.27
C PHE A 6 13.72 -11.88 -2.61
N ALA A 7 12.55 -11.95 -3.26
CA ALA A 7 11.31 -12.43 -2.66
C ALA A 7 10.31 -13.01 -3.66
N SER A 8 10.78 -13.72 -4.68
CA SER A 8 9.90 -14.44 -5.61
C SER A 8 8.95 -15.36 -4.83
N GLY A 9 7.63 -15.14 -4.96
CA GLY A 9 6.60 -15.89 -4.24
C GLY A 9 6.33 -15.45 -2.80
N ALA A 10 6.90 -14.32 -2.35
CA ALA A 10 6.56 -13.75 -1.04
C ALA A 10 5.18 -13.09 -1.05
N LEU A 11 4.49 -13.19 0.08
CA LEU A 11 3.29 -12.41 0.34
C LEU A 11 3.69 -10.95 0.60
N VAL A 12 3.15 -10.05 -0.19
CA VAL A 12 3.40 -8.61 -0.11
C VAL A 12 2.07 -7.85 -0.16
N PHE A 13 2.07 -6.63 0.34
CA PHE A 13 0.97 -5.69 0.09
C PHE A 13 1.10 -5.11 -1.33
N PRO A 14 -0.01 -4.72 -1.99
CA PRO A 14 0.06 -3.98 -3.23
C PRO A 14 0.90 -2.72 -3.06
N GLY A 15 1.78 -2.43 -4.03
CA GLY A 15 2.61 -1.24 -3.97
C GLY A 15 3.85 -1.29 -4.84
N GLY A 16 4.32 -0.12 -5.21
CA GLY A 16 5.46 0.04 -6.07
C GLY A 16 6.17 1.38 -5.87
N LYS A 17 6.69 1.92 -6.95
CA LYS A 17 7.52 3.12 -6.94
C LYS A 17 6.73 4.32 -7.45
N SER A 18 6.84 5.46 -6.74
CA SER A 18 6.28 6.71 -7.23
C SER A 18 6.89 7.11 -8.57
N THR A 19 6.06 7.65 -9.44
CA THR A 19 6.40 8.14 -10.77
C THR A 19 6.20 9.65 -10.86
N ALA A 20 6.69 10.27 -11.91
CA ALA A 20 6.43 11.69 -12.16
C ALA A 20 4.94 12.01 -12.31
N GLY A 21 4.14 11.05 -12.81
CA GLY A 21 2.68 11.18 -12.92
C GLY A 21 1.97 11.32 -11.58
N ASP A 22 2.51 10.72 -10.51
CA ASP A 22 1.94 10.83 -9.16
C ASP A 22 2.16 12.22 -8.55
N SER A 23 3.09 13.00 -9.09
CA SER A 23 3.40 14.38 -8.68
C SER A 23 2.83 15.43 -9.64
N ASP A 24 1.95 15.06 -10.56
CA ASP A 24 1.36 16.02 -11.51
C ASP A 24 0.53 17.06 -10.73
N PRO A 25 0.79 18.37 -10.92
CA PRO A 25 0.10 19.43 -10.18
C PRO A 25 -1.42 19.46 -10.39
N ARG A 26 -1.93 18.87 -11.48
CA ARG A 26 -3.37 18.74 -11.75
C ARG A 26 -4.10 17.87 -10.71
N TRP A 27 -3.39 17.03 -9.96
CA TRP A 27 -4.01 16.23 -8.90
C TRP A 27 -4.70 17.06 -7.82
N ILE A 28 -4.34 18.33 -7.64
CA ILE A 28 -4.98 19.21 -6.66
C ILE A 28 -6.50 19.30 -6.85
N ASP A 29 -6.96 19.24 -8.11
CA ASP A 29 -8.38 19.30 -8.46
C ASP A 29 -9.03 17.91 -8.54
N HIS A 30 -8.24 16.84 -8.52
CA HIS A 30 -8.67 15.47 -8.78
C HIS A 30 -8.47 14.51 -7.60
N CYS A 31 -8.29 15.03 -6.38
CA CYS A 31 -8.30 14.20 -5.17
C CYS A 31 -9.00 14.90 -4.01
N ASP A 32 -9.60 14.10 -3.13
CA ASP A 32 -10.07 14.52 -1.81
C ASP A 32 -8.98 14.18 -0.77
N GLY A 33 -8.84 15.02 0.25
CA GLY A 33 -7.81 14.81 1.28
C GLY A 33 -6.39 15.08 0.78
N HIS A 34 -6.24 16.08 -0.09
CA HIS A 34 -4.94 16.55 -0.55
C HIS A 34 -4.03 16.86 0.63
N ASP A 35 -2.81 16.30 0.64
CA ASP A 35 -1.84 16.55 1.70
C ASP A 35 -1.11 17.88 1.45
N ALA A 36 -0.87 18.64 2.51
CA ALA A 36 -0.12 19.88 2.44
C ALA A 36 1.36 19.65 2.06
N ASP A 37 1.92 18.49 2.40
CA ASP A 37 3.22 18.05 1.93
C ASP A 37 3.06 17.40 0.55
N PRO A 38 3.63 18.00 -0.52
CA PRO A 38 3.51 17.47 -1.88
C PRO A 38 4.15 16.08 -2.03
N VAL A 39 5.13 15.74 -1.23
CA VAL A 39 5.76 14.40 -1.24
C VAL A 39 4.78 13.38 -0.69
N GLN A 40 4.13 13.68 0.45
CA GLN A 40 3.11 12.80 1.02
C GLN A 40 1.89 12.66 0.12
N CYS A 41 1.50 13.74 -0.55
CA CYS A 41 0.43 13.70 -1.53
C CYS A 41 0.75 12.73 -2.68
N ALA A 42 1.92 12.86 -3.29
CA ALA A 42 2.39 11.99 -4.36
C ALA A 42 2.49 10.52 -3.93
N LEU A 43 2.95 10.26 -2.70
CA LEU A 43 3.02 8.90 -2.14
C LEU A 43 1.64 8.28 -1.94
N LYS A 44 0.64 9.06 -1.50
CA LYS A 44 -0.75 8.58 -1.38
C LYS A 44 -1.37 8.30 -2.75
N ILE A 45 -1.12 9.16 -3.76
CA ILE A 45 -1.55 8.94 -5.15
C ILE A 45 -0.92 7.67 -5.70
N CYS A 46 0.39 7.49 -5.51
CA CYS A 46 1.12 6.27 -5.86
C CYS A 46 0.46 5.03 -5.21
N ALA A 47 0.17 5.07 -3.90
CA ALA A 47 -0.45 3.96 -3.20
C ALA A 47 -1.82 3.56 -3.78
N VAL A 48 -2.65 4.54 -4.17
CA VAL A 48 -3.94 4.26 -4.83
C VAL A 48 -3.74 3.71 -6.24
N ARG A 49 -2.79 4.25 -7.01
CA ARG A 49 -2.48 3.78 -8.37
C ARG A 49 -1.97 2.34 -8.35
N GLU A 50 -1.00 2.03 -7.53
CA GLU A 50 -0.41 0.69 -7.39
C GLU A 50 -1.45 -0.33 -6.90
N ALA A 51 -2.30 0.04 -5.91
CA ALA A 51 -3.38 -0.82 -5.47
C ALA A 51 -4.36 -1.13 -6.63
N PHE A 52 -4.66 -0.12 -7.46
CA PHE A 52 -5.49 -0.34 -8.64
C PHE A 52 -4.78 -1.19 -9.69
N GLU A 53 -3.52 -0.92 -9.99
CA GLU A 53 -2.73 -1.66 -10.99
C GLU A 53 -2.57 -3.14 -10.61
N GLU A 54 -2.29 -3.45 -9.35
CA GLU A 54 -2.00 -4.82 -8.90
C GLU A 54 -3.24 -5.62 -8.46
N SER A 55 -4.25 -4.95 -7.86
CA SER A 55 -5.41 -5.64 -7.31
C SER A 55 -6.75 -5.26 -7.95
N GLY A 56 -6.80 -4.20 -8.76
CA GLY A 56 -8.04 -3.66 -9.31
C GLY A 56 -8.88 -2.86 -8.29
N VAL A 57 -8.43 -2.75 -7.04
CA VAL A 57 -9.11 -1.95 -6.01
C VAL A 57 -8.78 -0.48 -6.20
N LEU A 58 -9.80 0.36 -6.37
CA LEU A 58 -9.65 1.80 -6.61
C LEU A 58 -10.33 2.62 -5.50
N LEU A 59 -9.55 3.36 -4.74
CA LEU A 59 -10.06 4.33 -3.77
C LEU A 59 -10.38 5.64 -4.48
N ALA A 60 -11.54 5.70 -5.10
CA ALA A 60 -12.02 6.88 -5.83
C ALA A 60 -13.51 7.13 -5.59
N ARG A 61 -13.93 8.37 -5.80
CA ARG A 61 -15.31 8.83 -5.70
C ARG A 61 -15.77 9.47 -7.01
N PRO A 62 -17.08 9.51 -7.29
CA PRO A 62 -17.58 10.36 -8.35
C PRO A 62 -17.20 11.82 -8.11
N ALA A 63 -16.73 12.54 -9.14
CA ALA A 63 -16.40 13.96 -9.02
C ALA A 63 -17.58 14.85 -8.59
N THR A 64 -18.80 14.33 -8.74
CA THR A 64 -20.05 14.96 -8.31
C THR A 64 -20.42 14.69 -6.84
N ALA A 65 -19.68 13.76 -6.15
CA ALA A 65 -19.93 13.38 -4.75
C ALA A 65 -18.60 13.29 -4.01
N ARG A 66 -18.06 14.45 -3.63
CA ARG A 66 -16.73 14.61 -3.03
C ARG A 66 -16.78 14.78 -1.51
N GLY A 67 -15.63 14.53 -0.88
CA GLY A 67 -15.38 14.82 0.54
C GLY A 67 -15.47 13.61 1.45
N VAL A 68 -15.04 13.80 2.69
CA VAL A 68 -14.99 12.75 3.72
C VAL A 68 -16.37 12.14 3.94
N GLY A 69 -16.45 10.81 3.87
CA GLY A 69 -17.70 10.07 4.05
C GLY A 69 -18.60 10.01 2.81
N ALA A 70 -18.23 10.66 1.71
CA ALA A 70 -18.94 10.48 0.44
C ALA A 70 -18.75 9.05 -0.11
N PRO A 71 -19.75 8.51 -0.81
CA PRO A 71 -19.70 7.13 -1.33
C PRO A 71 -18.57 6.96 -2.33
N PHE A 72 -17.95 5.80 -2.34
CA PHE A 72 -17.00 5.42 -3.37
C PHE A 72 -17.68 5.26 -4.72
N ALA A 73 -16.89 5.26 -5.79
CA ALA A 73 -17.35 5.05 -7.15
C ALA A 73 -18.12 3.74 -7.28
N ALA A 74 -19.22 3.78 -8.03
CA ALA A 74 -20.07 2.61 -8.25
C ALA A 74 -19.32 1.49 -9.01
N PRO A 75 -19.68 0.21 -8.82
CA PRO A 75 -19.06 -0.90 -9.51
C PRO A 75 -18.98 -0.76 -11.03
N SER A 76 -20.00 -0.16 -11.64
CA SER A 76 -20.01 0.11 -13.09
C SER A 76 -18.89 1.06 -13.54
N GLN A 77 -18.59 2.09 -12.74
CA GLN A 77 -17.48 3.02 -13.02
C GLN A 77 -16.12 2.31 -12.83
N ILE A 78 -16.00 1.46 -11.81
CA ILE A 78 -14.79 0.67 -11.57
C ILE A 78 -14.54 -0.33 -12.71
N ILE A 79 -15.59 -0.97 -13.22
CA ILE A 79 -15.48 -1.87 -14.38
C ILE A 79 -15.00 -1.12 -15.63
N GLU A 80 -15.53 0.08 -15.88
CA GLU A 80 -15.14 0.85 -17.06
C GLU A 80 -13.69 1.31 -17.00
N ILE A 81 -13.26 1.91 -15.89
CA ILE A 81 -11.85 2.32 -15.74
C ILE A 81 -10.92 1.10 -15.66
N GLY A 82 -11.40 -0.03 -15.15
CA GLY A 82 -10.68 -1.29 -15.08
C GLY A 82 -10.21 -1.81 -16.45
N LYS A 83 -10.88 -1.43 -17.54
CA LYS A 83 -10.44 -1.75 -18.91
C LYS A 83 -9.10 -1.09 -19.28
N LEU A 84 -8.74 0.01 -18.60
CA LEU A 84 -7.49 0.74 -18.81
C LEU A 84 -6.37 0.27 -17.90
N ARG A 85 -6.65 -0.60 -16.91
CA ARG A 85 -5.71 -1.05 -15.87
C ARG A 85 -4.36 -1.52 -16.46
N ALA A 86 -4.40 -2.38 -17.47
CA ALA A 86 -3.18 -2.90 -18.10
C ALA A 86 -2.39 -1.84 -18.89
N ALA A 87 -3.06 -0.82 -19.42
CA ALA A 87 -2.40 0.28 -20.11
C ALA A 87 -1.78 1.28 -19.13
N ILE A 88 -2.44 1.48 -17.98
CA ILE A 88 -1.92 2.31 -16.88
C ILE A 88 -0.66 1.67 -16.30
N ASP A 89 -0.72 0.39 -15.94
CA ASP A 89 0.40 -0.41 -15.41
C ASP A 89 1.65 -0.39 -16.32
N LYS A 90 1.43 -0.37 -17.65
CA LYS A 90 2.52 -0.25 -18.61
C LYS A 90 3.02 1.18 -18.83
N GLY A 91 2.36 2.19 -18.24
CA GLY A 91 2.63 3.60 -18.53
C GLY A 91 2.17 4.07 -19.92
N GLU A 92 1.35 3.27 -20.62
CA GLU A 92 0.79 3.60 -21.94
C GLU A 92 -0.38 4.58 -21.83
N HIS A 93 -1.01 4.66 -20.66
CA HIS A 93 -2.11 5.59 -20.36
C HIS A 93 -1.88 6.26 -18.99
N PRO A 94 -1.82 7.61 -18.93
CA PRO A 94 -1.65 8.31 -17.66
C PRO A 94 -2.81 8.05 -16.69
N PHE A 95 -2.50 7.72 -15.44
CA PHE A 95 -3.51 7.41 -14.43
C PHE A 95 -4.45 8.59 -14.17
N LEU A 96 -3.90 9.82 -14.09
CA LEU A 96 -4.70 11.03 -13.93
C LEU A 96 -5.73 11.21 -15.05
N ASP A 97 -5.33 10.97 -16.29
CA ASP A 97 -6.21 11.13 -17.44
C ASP A 97 -7.34 10.08 -17.41
N ALA A 98 -7.04 8.84 -16.96
CA ALA A 98 -8.04 7.81 -16.76
C ALA A 98 -9.06 8.21 -15.68
N ILE A 99 -8.61 8.70 -14.53
CA ILE A 99 -9.46 9.18 -13.43
C ILE A 99 -10.37 10.30 -13.92
N THR A 100 -9.78 11.29 -14.58
CA THR A 100 -10.51 12.48 -15.08
C THR A 100 -11.56 12.10 -16.13
N ALA A 101 -11.18 11.29 -17.12
CA ALA A 101 -12.09 10.86 -18.20
C ALA A 101 -13.32 10.08 -17.70
N HIS A 102 -13.20 9.40 -16.56
CA HIS A 102 -14.30 8.67 -15.93
C HIS A 102 -15.07 9.49 -14.90
N GLY A 103 -14.80 10.80 -14.78
CA GLY A 103 -15.48 11.68 -13.84
C GLY A 103 -15.25 11.28 -12.38
N LEU A 104 -14.05 10.82 -12.07
CA LEU A 104 -13.63 10.38 -10.74
C LEU A 104 -12.65 11.36 -10.09
N VAL A 105 -12.54 11.27 -8.77
CA VAL A 105 -11.49 11.88 -7.94
C VAL A 105 -10.95 10.84 -6.97
N LEU A 106 -9.66 10.87 -6.65
CA LEU A 106 -9.08 9.95 -5.68
C LEU A 106 -9.50 10.30 -4.25
N ALA A 107 -9.76 9.29 -3.45
CA ALA A 107 -10.15 9.41 -2.05
C ALA A 107 -8.91 9.27 -1.14
N LEU A 108 -7.97 10.22 -1.18
CA LEU A 108 -6.74 10.17 -0.38
C LEU A 108 -7.00 10.30 1.12
N ASP A 109 -8.12 10.89 1.52
CA ASP A 109 -8.60 10.95 2.90
C ASP A 109 -8.98 9.58 3.48
N ALA A 110 -9.24 8.58 2.63
CA ALA A 110 -9.47 7.20 3.05
C ALA A 110 -8.17 6.49 3.47
N LEU A 111 -7.00 6.97 3.04
CA LEU A 111 -5.71 6.41 3.39
C LEU A 111 -5.23 6.92 4.75
N THR A 112 -4.97 6.00 5.66
CA THR A 112 -4.35 6.31 6.96
C THR A 112 -2.90 5.85 6.94
N PRO A 113 -1.91 6.72 7.22
CA PRO A 113 -0.51 6.31 7.36
C PRO A 113 -0.39 5.23 8.45
N PHE A 114 0.26 4.12 8.13
CA PHE A 114 0.36 2.96 9.01
C PHE A 114 1.78 2.69 9.49
N ALA A 115 2.76 2.72 8.58
CA ALA A 115 4.16 2.47 8.88
C ALA A 115 5.08 3.14 7.85
N HIS A 116 6.31 3.43 8.26
CA HIS A 116 7.36 3.96 7.39
C HIS A 116 8.66 3.19 7.62
N TRP A 117 9.19 2.57 6.57
CA TRP A 117 10.37 1.72 6.63
C TRP A 117 11.44 2.15 5.62
N ILE A 118 12.66 2.27 6.09
CA ILE A 118 13.83 2.55 5.25
C ILE A 118 14.75 1.33 5.30
N THR A 119 15.20 0.85 4.14
CA THR A 119 16.15 -0.26 4.08
C THR A 119 17.44 0.11 4.81
N PRO A 120 18.06 -0.82 5.58
CA PRO A 120 19.31 -0.59 6.29
C PRO A 120 20.43 -0.01 5.42
N GLU A 121 21.32 0.76 6.04
CA GLU A 121 22.53 1.23 5.39
C GLU A 121 23.42 0.04 4.99
N GLY A 122 24.22 0.23 3.93
CA GLY A 122 25.12 -0.81 3.42
C GLY A 122 24.47 -1.88 2.54
N MET A 123 23.14 -1.85 2.38
CA MET A 123 22.45 -2.75 1.45
C MET A 123 22.60 -2.25 0.00
N PRO A 124 22.81 -3.14 -0.99
CA PRO A 124 23.04 -2.77 -2.40
C PRO A 124 21.82 -2.09 -3.05
N LYS A 125 20.63 -2.38 -2.57
CA LYS A 125 19.37 -1.74 -3.00
C LYS A 125 18.60 -1.30 -1.76
N ARG A 126 18.22 -0.03 -1.74
CA ARG A 126 17.51 0.55 -0.62
C ARG A 126 16.17 1.12 -1.08
N PHE A 127 15.19 0.98 -0.20
CA PHE A 127 13.83 1.49 -0.37
C PHE A 127 13.50 2.39 0.80
N ASP A 128 12.74 3.43 0.52
CA ASP A 128 12.04 4.29 1.46
C ASP A 128 10.55 4.06 1.22
N THR A 129 9.89 3.34 2.14
CA THR A 129 8.56 2.77 1.89
C THR A 129 7.57 3.22 2.94
N TRP A 130 6.55 3.93 2.52
CA TRP A 130 5.37 4.25 3.29
C TRP A 130 4.29 3.18 3.10
N PHE A 131 3.69 2.76 4.20
CA PHE A 131 2.54 1.86 4.22
C PHE A 131 1.31 2.64 4.67
N TYR A 132 0.23 2.44 3.96
CA TYR A 132 -1.07 3.02 4.27
C TYR A 132 -2.08 1.91 4.50
N ILE A 133 -3.09 2.20 5.33
CA ILE A 133 -4.23 1.31 5.57
C ILE A 133 -5.51 2.03 5.19
N ALA A 134 -6.43 1.32 4.52
CA ALA A 134 -7.76 1.80 4.16
C ALA A 134 -8.77 0.66 4.21
N GLU A 135 -10.04 1.00 4.43
CA GLU A 135 -11.13 0.05 4.15
C GLU A 135 -11.32 -0.06 2.64
N THR A 136 -11.44 -1.28 2.16
CA THR A 136 -11.79 -1.52 0.76
C THR A 136 -13.24 -1.13 0.52
N PRO A 137 -13.56 -0.43 -0.59
CA PRO A 137 -14.94 -0.18 -0.95
C PRO A 137 -15.73 -1.50 -1.03
N PRO A 138 -16.91 -1.60 -0.40
CA PRO A 138 -17.57 -2.88 -0.10
C PRO A 138 -17.98 -3.70 -1.33
N GLU A 139 -18.12 -3.07 -2.48
CA GLU A 139 -18.58 -3.74 -3.71
C GLU A 139 -17.45 -4.02 -4.72
N GLN A 140 -16.19 -3.74 -4.34
CA GLN A 140 -15.05 -4.01 -5.21
C GLN A 140 -14.46 -5.38 -4.91
N ILE A 141 -14.17 -6.11 -5.97
CA ILE A 141 -13.56 -7.45 -5.91
C ILE A 141 -12.10 -7.31 -6.35
N ALA A 142 -11.18 -7.65 -5.45
CA ALA A 142 -9.77 -7.70 -5.80
C ALA A 142 -9.49 -8.86 -6.75
N ALA A 143 -8.75 -8.58 -7.82
CA ALA A 143 -8.27 -9.56 -8.78
C ALA A 143 -6.84 -9.23 -9.17
N CYS A 144 -5.93 -10.21 -9.14
CA CYS A 144 -4.56 -10.02 -9.59
C CYS A 144 -4.51 -9.62 -11.08
N ASP A 145 -3.45 -8.92 -11.44
CA ASP A 145 -3.19 -8.52 -12.83
C ASP A 145 -2.65 -9.69 -13.68
N GLY A 146 -2.18 -10.76 -13.03
CA GLY A 146 -1.58 -11.94 -13.65
C GLY A 146 -0.17 -11.68 -14.23
N ARG A 147 0.46 -10.56 -13.88
CA ARG A 147 1.78 -10.13 -14.40
C ARG A 147 2.81 -9.97 -13.28
N GLU A 148 2.64 -8.98 -12.43
CA GLU A 148 3.51 -8.75 -11.27
C GLU A 148 3.00 -9.55 -10.06
N ALA A 149 1.69 -9.56 -9.83
CA ALA A 149 1.03 -10.40 -8.85
C ALA A 149 0.52 -11.69 -9.52
N VAL A 150 1.10 -12.83 -9.16
CA VAL A 150 0.67 -14.16 -9.65
C VAL A 150 -0.60 -14.66 -8.97
N ASP A 151 -0.89 -14.14 -7.78
CA ASP A 151 -2.06 -14.51 -6.95
C ASP A 151 -2.43 -13.34 -6.05
N ALA A 152 -3.71 -13.04 -5.94
CA ALA A 152 -4.24 -12.05 -5.00
C ALA A 152 -5.26 -12.73 -4.09
N CYS A 153 -5.11 -12.58 -2.79
CA CYS A 153 -6.01 -13.18 -1.83
C CYS A 153 -6.36 -12.20 -0.69
N TRP A 154 -7.62 -12.24 -0.29
CA TRP A 154 -8.03 -11.70 1.00
C TRP A 154 -7.62 -12.69 2.08
N ILE A 155 -6.80 -12.25 3.03
CA ILE A 155 -6.29 -13.12 4.08
C ILE A 155 -6.37 -12.42 5.44
N HIS A 156 -6.81 -13.14 6.46
CA HIS A 156 -6.74 -12.63 7.81
C HIS A 156 -5.27 -12.53 8.26
N PRO A 157 -4.84 -11.46 8.98
CA PRO A 157 -3.45 -11.31 9.39
C PRO A 157 -2.87 -12.53 10.11
N GLU A 158 -3.63 -13.14 11.03
CA GLU A 158 -3.19 -14.35 11.74
C GLU A 158 -2.99 -15.56 10.82
N ASP A 159 -3.83 -15.71 9.77
CA ASP A 159 -3.71 -16.80 8.81
C ASP A 159 -2.49 -16.58 7.90
N ALA A 160 -2.16 -15.33 7.55
CA ALA A 160 -0.94 -14.98 6.84
C ALA A 160 0.31 -15.37 7.65
N LEU A 161 0.34 -15.01 8.94
CA LEU A 161 1.41 -15.36 9.86
C LEU A 161 1.52 -16.87 10.07
N LYS A 162 0.38 -17.56 10.18
CA LYS A 162 0.33 -19.02 10.27
C LYS A 162 0.91 -19.67 9.00
N ALA A 163 0.49 -19.21 7.82
CA ALA A 163 1.01 -19.72 6.56
C ALA A 163 2.53 -19.55 6.44
N ALA A 164 3.08 -18.44 6.95
CA ALA A 164 4.52 -18.21 6.98
C ALA A 164 5.23 -19.16 7.95
N ARG A 165 4.70 -19.35 9.17
CA ARG A 165 5.27 -20.31 10.15
C ARG A 165 5.28 -21.75 9.65
N GLU A 166 4.27 -22.14 8.88
CA GLU A 166 4.16 -23.47 8.27
C GLU A 166 4.96 -23.61 6.96
N GLY A 167 5.69 -22.59 6.54
CA GLY A 167 6.49 -22.62 5.31
C GLY A 167 5.67 -22.64 4.01
N ARG A 168 4.37 -22.39 4.08
CA ARG A 168 3.48 -22.35 2.90
C ARG A 168 3.57 -21.02 2.14
N ARG A 169 3.97 -19.94 2.81
CA ARG A 169 4.21 -18.62 2.23
C ARG A 169 5.48 -18.02 2.84
N THR A 170 6.18 -17.21 2.06
CA THR A 170 7.29 -16.38 2.55
C THR A 170 6.77 -14.99 2.85
N ILE A 171 7.17 -14.40 3.96
CA ILE A 171 6.89 -13.00 4.30
C ILE A 171 8.21 -12.36 4.70
N ILE A 172 8.59 -11.27 4.05
CA ILE A 172 9.82 -10.54 4.40
C ILE A 172 9.66 -9.76 5.71
N PHE A 173 10.76 -9.43 6.36
CA PHE A 173 10.78 -8.89 7.71
C PHE A 173 9.87 -7.67 7.93
N PRO A 174 9.91 -6.58 7.14
CA PRO A 174 9.02 -5.44 7.34
C PRO A 174 7.53 -5.80 7.17
N THR A 175 7.21 -6.61 6.14
CA THR A 175 5.84 -7.06 5.89
C THR A 175 5.33 -7.91 7.05
N ARG A 176 6.15 -8.83 7.58
CA ARG A 176 5.79 -9.67 8.73
C ARG A 176 5.43 -8.82 9.95
N LEU A 177 6.26 -7.85 10.32
CA LEU A 177 6.00 -6.99 11.47
C LEU A 177 4.74 -6.13 11.27
N ASN A 178 4.50 -5.64 10.06
CA ASN A 178 3.28 -4.91 9.75
C ASN A 178 2.04 -5.82 9.83
N VAL A 179 2.13 -7.08 9.38
CA VAL A 179 1.02 -8.06 9.52
C VAL A 179 0.80 -8.42 10.98
N GLU A 180 1.85 -8.61 11.80
CA GLU A 180 1.75 -8.81 13.25
C GLU A 180 1.01 -7.63 13.91
N LYS A 181 1.33 -6.41 13.53
CA LYS A 181 0.67 -5.20 14.04
C LYS A 181 -0.79 -5.09 13.60
N LEU A 182 -1.14 -5.52 12.39
CA LEU A 182 -2.53 -5.62 11.94
C LEU A 182 -3.31 -6.67 12.74
N ALA A 183 -2.67 -7.79 13.13
CA ALA A 183 -3.27 -8.85 13.92
C ALA A 183 -3.64 -8.45 15.36
N GLU A 184 -3.10 -7.34 15.89
CA GLU A 184 -3.47 -6.81 17.19
C GLU A 184 -4.91 -6.29 17.22
N ALA A 185 -5.47 -5.90 16.06
CA ALA A 185 -6.82 -5.37 15.95
C ALA A 185 -7.85 -6.47 15.67
N LYS A 186 -9.04 -6.32 16.24
CA LYS A 186 -10.16 -7.27 16.06
C LYS A 186 -11.00 -7.02 14.81
N SER A 187 -10.75 -5.91 14.09
CA SER A 187 -11.48 -5.51 12.89
C SER A 187 -10.66 -4.54 12.06
N ALA A 188 -10.99 -4.40 10.76
CA ALA A 188 -10.37 -3.42 9.88
C ALA A 188 -10.53 -1.99 10.43
N HIS A 189 -11.74 -1.63 10.86
CA HIS A 189 -12.01 -0.33 11.49
C HIS A 189 -11.13 -0.11 12.73
N GLY A 190 -11.02 -1.10 13.63
CA GLY A 190 -10.16 -1.02 14.80
C GLY A 190 -8.67 -0.85 14.46
N ALA A 191 -8.19 -1.46 13.38
CA ALA A 191 -6.81 -1.30 12.91
C ALA A 191 -6.57 0.14 12.40
N ILE A 192 -7.54 0.72 11.68
CA ILE A 192 -7.47 2.10 11.19
C ILE A 192 -7.48 3.10 12.33
N GLU A 193 -8.39 2.95 13.29
CA GLU A 193 -8.44 3.80 14.48
C GLU A 193 -7.15 3.74 15.31
N ALA A 194 -6.60 2.54 15.50
CA ALA A 194 -5.31 2.35 16.16
C ALA A 194 -4.15 3.02 15.38
N ALA A 195 -4.19 2.99 14.05
CA ALA A 195 -3.21 3.67 13.22
C ALA A 195 -3.33 5.21 13.34
N ARG A 196 -4.56 5.74 13.34
CA ARG A 196 -4.83 7.18 13.52
C ARG A 196 -4.40 7.71 14.88
N ALA A 197 -4.52 6.88 15.92
CA ALA A 197 -4.22 7.27 17.29
C ALA A 197 -2.72 7.38 17.61
N ARG A 198 -1.83 7.00 16.69
CA ARG A 198 -0.37 7.01 16.91
C ARG A 198 0.38 7.72 15.79
N PRO A 199 1.48 8.42 16.10
CA PRO A 199 2.38 8.91 15.06
C PRO A 199 3.07 7.74 14.35
N VAL A 200 3.32 7.88 13.06
CA VAL A 200 4.15 6.93 12.32
C VAL A 200 5.61 7.18 12.67
N PHE A 201 6.27 6.15 13.18
CA PHE A 201 7.70 6.16 13.46
C PHE A 201 8.48 5.62 12.25
N THR A 202 9.51 6.35 11.82
CA THR A 202 10.38 5.88 10.73
C THR A 202 11.30 4.77 11.22
N VAL A 203 11.16 3.58 10.70
CA VAL A 203 11.98 2.42 11.03
C VAL A 203 13.15 2.32 10.08
N LEU A 204 14.36 2.60 10.59
CA LEU A 204 15.62 2.32 9.92
C LEU A 204 16.31 1.19 10.70
N PRO A 205 16.18 -0.09 10.27
CA PRO A 205 16.80 -1.20 10.98
C PRO A 205 18.31 -1.09 10.95
N LYS A 206 18.94 -1.54 12.03
CA LYS A 206 20.38 -1.67 12.14
C LYS A 206 20.78 -3.13 12.04
N VAL A 207 21.83 -3.40 11.28
CA VAL A 207 22.45 -4.72 11.23
C VAL A 207 23.53 -4.76 12.30
N ILE A 208 23.38 -5.66 13.27
CA ILE A 208 24.39 -5.90 14.32
C ILE A 208 24.93 -7.32 14.18
N LYS A 209 26.15 -7.53 14.63
CA LYS A 209 26.76 -8.86 14.72
C LYS A 209 26.73 -9.31 16.17
N GLU A 210 26.00 -10.36 16.46
CA GLU A 210 25.90 -10.97 17.80
C GLU A 210 26.19 -12.46 17.69
N ASN A 211 27.12 -12.98 18.49
CA ASN A 211 27.55 -14.39 18.49
C ASN A 211 27.96 -14.96 17.11
N GLY A 212 28.44 -14.09 16.22
CA GLY A 212 28.84 -14.48 14.86
C GLY A 212 27.74 -14.39 13.81
N GLU A 213 26.51 -14.17 14.21
CA GLU A 213 25.34 -14.00 13.34
C GLU A 213 25.02 -12.53 13.09
N MET A 214 24.48 -12.23 11.92
CA MET A 214 24.00 -10.89 11.57
C MET A 214 22.52 -10.79 11.94
N ILE A 215 22.22 -9.87 12.86
CA ILE A 215 20.86 -9.67 13.38
C ILE A 215 20.34 -8.30 12.95
N LEU A 216 19.11 -8.24 12.46
CA LEU A 216 18.40 -6.98 12.24
C LEU A 216 17.74 -6.54 13.54
N THR A 217 18.03 -5.31 13.97
CA THR A 217 17.37 -4.69 15.12
C THR A 217 16.60 -3.45 14.69
N ILE A 218 15.49 -3.17 15.35
CA ILE A 218 14.68 -1.98 15.13
C ILE A 218 14.48 -1.22 16.44
N PRO A 219 14.26 0.12 16.40
CA PRO A 219 13.98 0.92 17.58
C PRO A 219 12.72 0.43 18.31
N ALA A 220 12.78 0.39 19.65
CA ALA A 220 11.62 0.02 20.47
C ALA A 220 10.45 1.01 20.31
N GLU A 221 10.76 2.28 20.04
CA GLU A 221 9.82 3.38 19.79
C GLU A 221 8.94 3.14 18.56
N ALA A 222 9.36 2.27 17.64
CA ALA A 222 8.55 1.85 16.51
C ALA A 222 7.30 1.06 16.93
N GLY A 223 7.26 0.58 18.18
CA GLY A 223 6.09 -0.06 18.78
C GLY A 223 5.71 -1.39 18.15
N TYR A 224 6.69 -2.16 17.69
CA TYR A 224 6.51 -3.56 17.29
C TYR A 224 6.80 -4.49 18.47
N SER A 225 6.14 -5.67 18.49
CA SER A 225 6.27 -6.65 19.57
C SER A 225 7.68 -7.27 19.65
N VAL A 226 8.41 -7.28 18.55
CA VAL A 226 9.80 -7.75 18.43
C VAL A 226 10.70 -6.63 17.94
N THR A 227 11.87 -6.53 18.53
CA THR A 227 12.91 -5.57 18.15
C THR A 227 14.12 -6.24 17.49
N ARG A 228 14.06 -7.58 17.31
CA ARG A 228 15.12 -8.41 16.72
C ARG A 228 14.55 -9.45 15.75
#